data_4a056a0d52b1dce4f6e365236134d766
#
_entry.id   4a056a0d52b1dce4f6e365236134d766
#
_cell.length_a   1.000
_cell.length_b   1.000
_cell.length_c   1.000
_cell.angle_alpha   90.00
_cell.angle_beta   90.00
_cell.angle_gamma   90.00
#
_symmetry.space_group_name_H-M   'P 1'
#
loop_
_entity.id
_entity.type
_entity.pdbx_description
1 polymer ?
#
loop_
_entity_poly.entity_id
_entity_poly.type
_entity_poly.pdbx_seq_one_letter_code
_entity_poly.pdbx_strand_id
1 'polypeptide(L)'
;MAASLEILRISASTPPAPGVRRVPAITKLVDTSTCIGCKACEVACQEWNDLPPETTVQLGTYQTLPDTTANFWNLIKFNEHEENGALHWLMRKDQCMHCEEPGCLIACPAPGAIVQYANGIVDFQQDQCIGCGYCMSRCPFRVAKFHATSEPVYK
;
A
#
# COMPACT_ATOMS: atom_id res chain seq x y z
N MET A 1 19.55 2.85 -18.14
CA MET A 1 20.07 1.94 -17.11
C MET A 1 19.29 2.27 -15.84
N ALA A 2 18.37 1.38 -15.40
CA ALA A 2 17.69 1.55 -14.12
C ALA A 2 18.76 1.38 -13.03
N ALA A 3 18.99 2.43 -12.23
CA ALA A 3 19.82 2.32 -11.04
C ALA A 3 19.16 1.28 -10.13
N SER A 4 19.87 0.20 -9.79
CA SER A 4 19.39 -0.76 -8.82
C SER A 4 19.16 -0.02 -7.50
N LEU A 5 17.96 -0.09 -6.96
CA LEU A 5 17.65 0.52 -5.68
C LEU A 5 18.45 -0.18 -4.58
N GLU A 6 19.19 0.58 -3.80
CA GLU A 6 19.92 0.06 -2.64
C GLU A 6 18.91 -0.45 -1.61
N ILE A 7 19.07 -1.71 -1.15
CA ILE A 7 18.22 -2.29 -0.11
C ILE A 7 18.70 -1.81 1.26
N LEU A 8 17.80 -1.23 2.04
CA LEU A 8 18.05 -0.74 3.39
C LEU A 8 17.77 -1.82 4.46
N ARG A 9 16.64 -2.55 4.33
CA ARG A 9 16.20 -3.58 5.27
C ARG A 9 15.58 -4.76 4.54
N ILE A 10 15.71 -5.94 5.13
CA ILE A 10 15.13 -7.19 4.64
C ILE A 10 14.39 -7.85 5.81
N SER A 11 13.22 -8.43 5.55
CA SER A 11 12.46 -9.19 6.57
C SER A 11 13.26 -10.40 7.09
N ALA A 12 13.01 -10.77 8.34
CA ALA A 12 13.67 -11.86 9.08
C ALA A 12 15.20 -11.73 9.16
N SER A 13 15.79 -10.61 8.79
CA SER A 13 17.19 -10.29 9.07
C SER A 13 17.28 -9.42 10.32
N THR A 14 18.39 -9.50 11.05
CA THR A 14 18.71 -8.51 12.08
C THR A 14 18.74 -7.16 11.35
N PRO A 15 17.87 -6.19 11.70
CA PRO A 15 17.92 -4.92 11.01
C PRO A 15 19.33 -4.37 11.18
N PRO A 16 19.99 -3.93 10.10
CA PRO A 16 21.19 -3.15 10.25
C PRO A 16 20.84 -1.97 11.18
N ALA A 17 21.75 -1.63 12.07
CA ALA A 17 21.62 -0.39 12.85
C ALA A 17 21.15 0.72 11.92
N PRO A 18 20.27 1.65 12.36
CA PRO A 18 19.65 2.62 11.48
C PRO A 18 20.74 3.25 10.62
N GLY A 19 20.84 2.72 9.41
CA GLY A 19 21.88 3.11 8.47
C GLY A 19 21.64 4.54 8.03
N VAL A 20 22.68 5.31 7.95
CA VAL A 20 22.61 6.65 7.36
C VAL A 20 22.08 6.47 5.93
N ARG A 21 20.87 6.96 5.64
CA ARG A 21 20.34 6.98 4.28
C ARG A 21 21.31 7.72 3.37
N ARG A 22 21.83 7.03 2.38
CA ARG A 22 22.71 7.62 1.38
C ARG A 22 21.95 8.24 0.21
N VAL A 23 20.68 7.90 0.06
CA VAL A 23 19.81 8.37 -1.01
C VAL A 23 18.66 9.16 -0.41
N PRO A 24 18.28 10.32 -0.99
CA PRO A 24 17.13 11.08 -0.51
C PRO A 24 15.86 10.21 -0.50
N ALA A 25 15.09 10.27 0.59
CA ALA A 25 13.80 9.62 0.64
C ALA A 25 12.84 10.29 -0.34
N ILE A 26 12.10 9.47 -1.08
CA ILE A 26 11.00 9.94 -1.93
C ILE A 26 9.75 10.00 -1.07
N THR A 27 9.03 11.11 -1.13
CA THR A 27 7.75 11.28 -0.43
C THR A 27 6.64 11.55 -1.43
N LYS A 28 5.51 10.89 -1.25
CA LYS A 28 4.29 11.17 -2.00
C LYS A 28 3.37 12.04 -1.14
N LEU A 29 3.10 13.25 -1.62
CA LEU A 29 2.08 14.10 -1.01
C LEU A 29 0.70 13.69 -1.53
N VAL A 30 -0.22 13.39 -0.63
CA VAL A 30 -1.65 13.20 -0.93
C VAL A 30 -2.41 14.37 -0.30
N ASP A 31 -2.73 15.36 -1.12
CA ASP A 31 -3.49 16.52 -0.69
C ASP A 31 -4.99 16.22 -0.81
N THR A 32 -5.63 15.98 0.31
CA THR A 32 -7.07 15.68 0.37
C THR A 32 -7.95 16.92 0.18
N SER A 33 -7.40 18.12 0.35
CA SER A 33 -8.14 19.37 0.15
C SER A 33 -8.40 19.70 -1.33
N THR A 34 -7.53 19.21 -2.22
CA THR A 34 -7.62 19.40 -3.67
C THR A 34 -8.14 18.16 -4.41
N CYS A 35 -8.35 17.06 -3.70
CA CYS A 35 -8.83 15.82 -4.29
C CYS A 35 -10.29 15.97 -4.76
N ILE A 36 -10.54 15.71 -6.04
CA ILE A 36 -11.88 15.73 -6.64
C ILE A 36 -12.49 14.33 -6.82
N GLY A 37 -11.84 13.28 -6.32
CA GLY A 37 -12.33 11.91 -6.42
C GLY A 37 -12.41 11.33 -7.83
N CYS A 38 -11.63 11.84 -8.78
CA CYS A 38 -11.69 11.44 -10.19
C CYS A 38 -11.22 10.00 -10.45
N LYS A 39 -10.61 9.33 -9.47
CA LYS A 39 -10.10 7.94 -9.54
C LYS A 39 -9.00 7.67 -10.60
N ALA A 40 -8.49 8.68 -11.27
CA ALA A 40 -7.41 8.51 -12.24
C ALA A 40 -6.18 7.82 -11.63
N CYS A 41 -5.90 8.04 -10.35
CA CYS A 41 -4.82 7.37 -9.63
C CYS A 41 -5.08 5.88 -9.39
N GLU A 42 -6.34 5.42 -9.32
CA GLU A 42 -6.71 4.00 -9.26
C GLU A 42 -6.40 3.34 -10.59
N VAL A 43 -6.88 3.92 -11.68
CA VAL A 43 -6.65 3.41 -13.05
C VAL A 43 -5.15 3.37 -13.38
N ALA A 44 -4.43 4.47 -13.11
CA ALA A 44 -2.99 4.53 -13.36
C ALA A 44 -2.21 3.46 -12.58
N CYS A 45 -2.63 3.15 -11.35
CA CYS A 45 -1.99 2.10 -10.55
C CYS A 45 -2.24 0.70 -11.16
N GLN A 46 -3.46 0.43 -11.62
CA GLN A 46 -3.81 -0.84 -12.27
C GLN A 46 -3.04 -1.05 -13.57
N GLU A 47 -3.04 -0.05 -14.44
CA GLU A 47 -2.33 -0.08 -15.71
C GLU A 47 -0.82 -0.24 -15.54
N TRP A 48 -0.22 0.53 -14.61
CA TRP A 48 1.22 0.48 -14.39
C TRP A 48 1.72 -0.86 -13.85
N ASN A 49 0.90 -1.53 -13.03
CA ASN A 49 1.28 -2.78 -12.37
C ASN A 49 0.67 -4.01 -13.03
N ASP A 50 0.01 -3.86 -14.19
CA ASP A 50 -0.65 -4.94 -14.93
C ASP A 50 -1.57 -5.80 -14.03
N LEU A 51 -2.37 -5.11 -13.19
CA LEU A 51 -3.24 -5.79 -12.24
C LEU A 51 -4.52 -6.28 -12.93
N PRO A 52 -4.95 -7.51 -12.65
CA PRO A 52 -6.20 -8.03 -13.21
C PRO A 52 -7.39 -7.20 -12.71
N PRO A 53 -8.44 -7.05 -13.55
CA PRO A 53 -9.62 -6.30 -13.17
C PRO A 53 -10.38 -6.99 -12.03
N GLU A 54 -10.88 -6.18 -11.10
CA GLU A 54 -11.79 -6.64 -10.04
C GLU A 54 -13.25 -6.48 -10.46
N THR A 55 -14.09 -7.42 -10.06
CA THR A 55 -15.53 -7.27 -10.23
C THR A 55 -16.05 -6.26 -9.22
N THR A 56 -16.53 -5.13 -9.70
CA THR A 56 -17.09 -4.06 -8.86
C THR A 56 -18.61 -4.21 -8.77
N VAL A 57 -19.14 -4.01 -7.58
CA VAL A 57 -20.58 -4.00 -7.31
C VAL A 57 -20.93 -2.64 -6.70
N GLN A 58 -21.97 -1.99 -7.23
CA GLN A 58 -22.45 -0.74 -6.67
C GLN A 58 -23.02 -0.97 -5.27
N LEU A 59 -22.40 -0.35 -4.26
CA LEU A 59 -22.76 -0.48 -2.85
C LEU A 59 -23.47 0.76 -2.30
N GLY A 60 -23.99 1.62 -3.16
CA GLY A 60 -24.59 2.89 -2.75
C GLY A 60 -23.59 3.97 -2.38
N THR A 61 -22.34 3.81 -2.75
CA THR A 61 -21.26 4.77 -2.56
C THR A 61 -20.52 5.02 -3.88
N TYR A 62 -19.74 6.09 -3.95
CA TYR A 62 -18.89 6.38 -5.10
C TYR A 62 -17.57 5.59 -5.11
N GLN A 63 -17.29 4.80 -4.08
CA GLN A 63 -16.11 3.96 -4.04
C GLN A 63 -16.18 2.86 -5.11
N THR A 64 -15.03 2.53 -5.68
CA THR A 64 -14.90 1.42 -6.63
C THR A 64 -15.08 0.08 -5.93
N LEU A 65 -14.49 -0.06 -4.75
CA LEU A 65 -14.54 -1.24 -3.88
C LEU A 65 -14.71 -0.79 -2.41
N PRO A 66 -15.22 -1.65 -1.52
CA PRO A 66 -15.33 -1.33 -0.09
C PRO A 66 -13.97 -1.16 0.60
N ASP A 67 -12.93 -1.85 0.11
CA ASP A 67 -11.55 -1.76 0.61
C ASP A 67 -10.55 -2.12 -0.50
N THR A 68 -9.27 -1.87 -0.28
CA THR A 68 -8.20 -2.38 -1.15
C THR A 68 -8.20 -3.90 -1.17
N THR A 69 -7.74 -4.49 -2.27
CA THR A 69 -7.64 -5.94 -2.45
C THR A 69 -6.23 -6.34 -2.89
N ALA A 70 -6.01 -7.63 -3.13
CA ALA A 70 -4.76 -8.12 -3.70
C ALA A 70 -4.50 -7.58 -5.12
N ASN A 71 -5.56 -7.26 -5.85
CA ASN A 71 -5.50 -6.75 -7.23
C ASN A 71 -5.87 -5.26 -7.35
N PHE A 72 -6.17 -4.59 -6.23
CA PHE A 72 -6.59 -3.19 -6.20
C PHE A 72 -5.87 -2.46 -5.05
N TRP A 73 -4.67 -1.97 -5.34
CA TRP A 73 -3.73 -1.48 -4.32
C TRP A 73 -3.95 -0.05 -3.89
N ASN A 74 -4.80 0.67 -4.60
CA ASN A 74 -5.00 2.09 -4.45
C ASN A 74 -6.47 2.42 -4.66
N LEU A 75 -7.12 2.96 -3.64
CA LEU A 75 -8.55 3.20 -3.60
C LEU A 75 -8.83 4.62 -3.10
N ILE A 76 -9.75 5.31 -3.76
CA ILE A 76 -10.30 6.57 -3.25
C ILE A 76 -11.52 6.25 -2.40
N LYS A 77 -11.40 6.51 -1.10
CA LYS A 77 -12.51 6.40 -0.14
C LYS A 77 -13.29 7.70 -0.12
N PHE A 78 -14.60 7.58 -0.22
CA PHE A 78 -15.56 8.68 -0.14
C PHE A 78 -16.29 8.61 1.21
N ASN A 79 -16.27 9.70 1.95
CA ASN A 79 -17.01 9.83 3.18
C ASN A 79 -17.81 11.14 3.13
N GLU A 80 -19.04 11.08 3.57
CA GLU A 80 -19.90 12.23 3.75
C GLU A 80 -19.92 12.61 5.23
N HIS A 81 -19.74 13.87 5.53
CA HIS A 81 -19.76 14.41 6.86
C HIS A 81 -20.63 15.66 6.91
N GLU A 82 -21.62 15.67 7.79
CA GLU A 82 -22.47 16.82 8.01
C GLU A 82 -21.99 17.57 9.25
N GLU A 83 -21.69 18.84 9.08
CA GLU A 83 -21.31 19.76 10.14
C GLU A 83 -22.08 21.07 10.03
N ASN A 84 -22.77 21.47 11.09
CA ASN A 84 -23.55 22.72 11.13
C ASN A 84 -24.56 22.88 9.97
N GLY A 85 -25.16 21.79 9.49
CA GLY A 85 -26.08 21.77 8.37
C GLY A 85 -25.45 21.89 6.98
N ALA A 86 -24.13 21.87 6.90
CA ALA A 86 -23.37 21.80 5.66
C ALA A 86 -22.83 20.40 5.40
N LEU A 87 -23.01 19.87 4.20
CA LEU A 87 -22.49 18.58 3.78
C LEU A 87 -21.07 18.74 3.23
N HIS A 88 -20.13 18.01 3.81
CA HIS A 88 -18.74 17.95 3.35
C HIS A 88 -18.46 16.56 2.75
N TRP A 89 -17.92 16.54 1.54
CA TRP A 89 -17.44 15.33 0.89
C TRP A 89 -15.93 15.19 1.12
N LEU A 90 -15.57 14.17 1.87
CA LEU A 90 -14.19 13.88 2.22
C LEU A 90 -13.69 12.74 1.34
N MET A 91 -12.71 13.03 0.50
CA MET A 91 -12.12 12.06 -0.41
C MET A 91 -10.68 11.80 0.00
N ARG A 92 -10.36 10.53 0.24
CA ARG A 92 -9.04 10.13 0.71
C ARG A 92 -8.50 8.97 -0.11
N LYS A 93 -7.27 9.12 -0.58
CA LYS A 93 -6.54 8.04 -1.21
C LYS A 93 -6.05 7.04 -0.16
N ASP A 94 -6.46 5.79 -0.30
CA ASP A 94 -6.05 4.67 0.55
C ASP A 94 -5.06 3.79 -0.21
N GLN A 95 -3.86 3.61 0.35
CA GLN A 95 -2.74 2.89 -0.28
C GLN A 95 -1.66 2.59 0.76
N CYS A 96 -0.61 1.86 0.36
CA CYS A 96 0.58 1.69 1.17
C CYS A 96 1.23 3.05 1.48
N MET A 97 1.55 3.29 2.74
CA MET A 97 2.19 4.53 3.22
C MET A 97 3.72 4.47 3.17
N HIS A 98 4.30 3.32 2.77
CA HIS A 98 5.75 3.11 2.75
C HIS A 98 6.44 3.62 4.01
N CYS A 99 5.98 3.10 5.17
CA CYS A 99 6.39 3.54 6.50
C CYS A 99 7.91 3.58 6.67
N GLU A 100 8.42 4.53 7.41
CA GLU A 100 9.84 4.61 7.75
C GLU A 100 10.27 3.41 8.61
N GLU A 101 9.41 3.00 9.55
CA GLU A 101 9.53 1.76 10.31
C GLU A 101 8.36 0.82 9.96
N PRO A 102 8.50 0.02 8.90
CA PRO A 102 7.39 -0.78 8.41
C PRO A 102 7.11 -1.97 9.32
N GLY A 103 6.02 -1.90 10.09
CA GLY A 103 5.57 -2.98 10.97
C GLY A 103 5.35 -4.30 10.23
N CYS A 104 4.93 -4.25 8.97
CA CYS A 104 4.78 -5.42 8.10
C CYS A 104 6.12 -6.13 7.86
N LEU A 105 7.21 -5.40 7.62
CA LEU A 105 8.55 -5.94 7.42
C LEU A 105 9.09 -6.53 8.72
N ILE A 106 8.93 -5.80 9.84
CA ILE A 106 9.41 -6.24 11.16
C ILE A 106 8.74 -7.53 11.60
N ALA A 107 7.45 -7.70 11.29
CA ALA A 107 6.68 -8.88 11.68
C ALA A 107 6.85 -10.07 10.73
N CYS A 108 7.42 -9.88 9.56
CA CYS A 108 7.53 -10.93 8.55
C CYS A 108 8.62 -11.94 8.92
N PRO A 109 8.28 -13.25 9.12
CA PRO A 109 9.25 -14.28 9.47
C PRO A 109 9.99 -14.85 8.24
N ALA A 110 9.52 -14.52 7.01
CA ALA A 110 10.14 -15.04 5.79
C ALA A 110 11.30 -14.15 5.35
N PRO A 111 12.52 -14.69 5.23
CA PRO A 111 13.68 -13.92 4.80
C PRO A 111 13.48 -13.33 3.41
N GLY A 112 13.64 -12.03 3.27
CA GLY A 112 13.56 -11.34 1.98
C GLY A 112 12.17 -11.14 1.40
N ALA A 113 11.10 -11.66 2.03
CA ALA A 113 9.73 -11.49 1.52
C ALA A 113 9.23 -10.03 1.56
N ILE A 114 9.78 -9.21 2.44
CA ILE A 114 9.53 -7.77 2.47
C ILE A 114 10.87 -7.07 2.55
N VAL A 115 11.07 -6.11 1.65
CA VAL A 115 12.28 -5.30 1.59
C VAL A 115 11.94 -3.81 1.71
N GLN A 116 12.84 -3.06 2.31
CA GLN A 116 12.78 -1.61 2.31
C GLN A 116 14.00 -1.06 1.58
N TYR A 117 13.75 -0.28 0.55
CA TYR A 117 14.81 0.38 -0.20
C TYR A 117 15.26 1.69 0.46
N ALA A 118 16.47 2.13 0.16
CA ALA A 118 17.05 3.33 0.75
C ALA A 118 16.26 4.60 0.44
N ASN A 119 15.54 4.64 -0.67
CA ASN A 119 14.64 5.76 -1.02
C ASN A 119 13.32 5.78 -0.23
N GLY A 120 13.08 4.78 0.63
CA GLY A 120 11.89 4.68 1.49
C GLY A 120 10.81 3.73 0.97
N ILE A 121 10.91 3.20 -0.24
CA ILE A 121 9.94 2.25 -0.77
C ILE A 121 9.99 0.96 0.03
N VAL A 122 8.83 0.49 0.48
CA VAL A 122 8.64 -0.85 1.07
C VAL A 122 7.99 -1.72 0.01
N ASP A 123 8.58 -2.86 -0.28
CA ASP A 123 8.14 -3.75 -1.36
C ASP A 123 8.00 -5.20 -0.91
N PHE A 124 7.11 -5.95 -1.56
CA PHE A 124 6.83 -7.35 -1.29
C PHE A 124 7.41 -8.22 -2.40
N GLN A 125 8.25 -9.16 -2.01
CA GLN A 125 8.81 -10.17 -2.88
C GLN A 125 7.94 -11.43 -2.76
N GLN A 126 7.01 -11.59 -3.70
CA GLN A 126 5.97 -12.62 -3.64
C GLN A 126 6.57 -14.02 -3.63
N ASP A 127 7.61 -14.25 -4.42
CA ASP A 127 8.29 -15.55 -4.53
C ASP A 127 8.93 -16.01 -3.19
N GLN A 128 9.17 -15.07 -2.27
CA GLN A 128 9.73 -15.36 -0.95
C GLN A 128 8.64 -15.46 0.13
N CYS A 129 7.39 -15.17 -0.21
CA CYS A 129 6.29 -15.12 0.75
C CYS A 129 5.80 -16.52 1.12
N ILE A 130 5.69 -16.78 2.42
CA ILE A 130 5.17 -18.05 2.96
C ILE A 130 3.68 -17.99 3.34
N GLY A 131 2.99 -16.89 3.07
CA GLY A 131 1.55 -16.75 3.30
C GLY A 131 1.10 -16.69 4.78
N CYS A 132 1.97 -16.35 5.73
CA CYS A 132 1.66 -16.40 7.16
C CYS A 132 0.70 -15.31 7.67
N GLY A 133 0.50 -14.21 6.94
CA GLY A 133 -0.45 -13.14 7.26
C GLY A 133 -0.03 -12.14 8.34
N TYR A 134 1.15 -12.26 8.95
CA TYR A 134 1.58 -11.35 10.02
C TYR A 134 1.68 -9.89 9.55
N CYS A 135 2.04 -9.66 8.29
CA CYS A 135 2.07 -8.32 7.70
C CYS A 135 0.69 -7.64 7.69
N MET A 136 -0.39 -8.41 7.50
CA MET A 136 -1.76 -7.89 7.51
C MET A 136 -2.16 -7.41 8.91
N SER A 137 -1.85 -8.19 9.94
CA SER A 137 -2.18 -7.85 11.33
C SER A 137 -1.33 -6.69 11.88
N ARG A 138 -0.12 -6.52 11.33
CA ARG A 138 0.83 -5.47 11.75
C ARG A 138 0.74 -4.18 10.95
N CYS A 139 -0.01 -4.17 9.85
CA CYS A 139 -0.22 -2.95 9.08
C CYS A 139 -1.37 -2.11 9.69
N PRO A 140 -1.10 -0.93 10.28
CA PRO A 140 -2.17 -0.10 10.86
C PRO A 140 -3.13 0.45 9.80
N PHE A 141 -2.69 0.52 8.55
CA PHE A 141 -3.49 0.99 7.41
C PHE A 141 -4.25 -0.14 6.70
N ARG A 142 -4.03 -1.41 7.11
CA ARG A 142 -4.70 -2.60 6.56
C ARG A 142 -4.57 -2.78 5.05
N VAL A 143 -3.48 -2.28 4.46
CA VAL A 143 -3.27 -2.33 2.99
C VAL A 143 -2.58 -3.61 2.50
N ALA A 144 -1.96 -4.40 3.38
CA ALA A 144 -1.47 -5.71 3.01
C ALA A 144 -2.66 -6.68 2.89
N LYS A 145 -2.80 -7.36 1.75
CA LYS A 145 -3.94 -8.25 1.44
C LYS A 145 -3.46 -9.59 0.90
N PHE A 146 -4.25 -10.64 1.14
CA PHE A 146 -4.08 -11.93 0.49
C PHE A 146 -4.91 -12.01 -0.78
N HIS A 147 -4.42 -12.76 -1.74
CA HIS A 147 -5.25 -13.24 -2.83
C HIS A 147 -6.23 -14.31 -2.33
N ALA A 148 -7.48 -14.31 -2.83
CA ALA A 148 -8.52 -15.22 -2.35
C ALA A 148 -8.23 -16.72 -2.59
N THR A 149 -7.28 -17.05 -3.43
CA THR A 149 -6.91 -18.42 -3.84
C THR A 149 -5.67 -18.97 -3.16
N SER A 150 -5.34 -18.51 -1.94
CA SER A 150 -4.18 -18.99 -1.15
C SER A 150 -2.79 -18.70 -1.74
N GLU A 151 -2.69 -17.79 -2.71
CA GLU A 151 -1.42 -17.30 -3.22
C GLU A 151 -0.79 -16.23 -2.31
N PRO A 152 0.49 -15.88 -2.53
CA PRO A 152 1.23 -14.96 -1.65
C PRO A 152 0.54 -13.61 -1.44
N VAL A 153 0.91 -12.94 -0.37
CA VAL A 153 0.42 -11.60 -0.02
C VAL A 153 0.79 -10.59 -1.09
N TYR A 154 -0.18 -9.82 -1.52
CA TYR A 154 0.01 -8.67 -2.39
C TYR A 154 -0.12 -7.35 -1.59
N LYS A 155 0.51 -6.37 -2.10
CA LYS A 155 0.60 -5.03 -1.54
C LYS A 155 -0.67 -4.22 -1.78
#